data_9c3ee1435c1ae967c2d71c41c5948f91
#
_entry.id   9c3ee1435c1ae967c2d71c41c5948f91
#
_cell.length_a   1.000
_cell.length_b   1.000
_cell.length_c   1.000
_cell.angle_alpha   90.00
_cell.angle_beta   90.00
_cell.angle_gamma   90.00
#
_symmetry.space_group_name_H-M   'P 1'
#
loop_
_entity.id
_entity.type
_entity.pdbx_description
1 polymer ?
#
loop_
_entity_poly.entity_id
_entity_poly.type
_entity_poly.pdbx_seq_one_letter_code
_entity_poly.pdbx_strand_id
1 'polypeptide(L)'
;MMPHGDETERLFRVGITRVKQLYPVRTLFFLSEFYDRFKDDNKKMFLFTSALPKLTILNRYMPEHGSRALVGPRAGTYYLPNLFVENDVIGQLRFQLRKLENLSYKKGKVIVSTQSTTDLSNIPNNSIDYVFIDPPFGANI
;
A
#
# COMPACT_ATOMS: atom_id res chain seq x y z
N MET A 1 -9.24 -2.25 13.71
CA MET A 1 -10.57 -2.28 13.06
C MET A 1 -10.42 -1.54 11.73
N MET A 2 -11.18 -1.90 10.70
CA MET A 2 -11.20 -1.12 9.46
C MET A 2 -12.08 0.12 9.66
N PRO A 3 -11.73 1.27 9.05
CA PRO A 3 -12.58 2.45 9.09
C PRO A 3 -13.91 2.17 8.36
N HIS A 4 -14.99 2.80 8.81
CA HIS A 4 -16.27 2.75 8.11
C HIS A 4 -16.26 3.72 6.92
N GLY A 5 -16.79 3.28 5.78
CA GLY A 5 -16.92 4.05 4.55
C GLY A 5 -17.51 3.18 3.44
N ASP A 6 -17.96 3.80 2.36
CA ASP A 6 -18.68 3.13 1.27
C ASP A 6 -17.91 1.92 0.70
N GLU A 7 -16.59 2.03 0.56
CA GLU A 7 -15.77 0.95 0.04
C GLU A 7 -15.58 -0.20 1.02
N THR A 8 -15.58 0.06 2.32
CA THR A 8 -15.42 -0.97 3.36
C THR A 8 -16.73 -1.67 3.71
N GLU A 9 -17.88 -1.07 3.42
CA GLU A 9 -19.20 -1.65 3.64
C GLU A 9 -19.35 -3.03 3.00
N ARG A 10 -18.81 -3.22 1.80
CA ARG A 10 -18.83 -4.51 1.09
C ARG A 10 -18.07 -5.60 1.84
N LEU A 11 -16.94 -5.24 2.45
CA LEU A 11 -16.15 -6.17 3.27
C LEU A 11 -16.86 -6.54 4.57
N PHE A 12 -17.52 -5.57 5.20
CA PHE A 12 -18.31 -5.83 6.42
C PHE A 12 -19.45 -6.81 6.18
N ARG A 13 -20.15 -6.72 5.03
CA ARG A 13 -21.23 -7.66 4.65
C ARG A 13 -20.76 -9.10 4.55
N VAL A 14 -19.49 -9.33 4.23
CA VAL A 14 -18.90 -10.69 4.17
C VAL A 14 -18.10 -11.03 5.43
N GLY A 15 -18.21 -10.24 6.50
CA GLY A 15 -17.58 -10.51 7.79
C GLY A 15 -16.13 -10.09 7.93
N ILE A 16 -15.57 -9.35 6.95
CA ILE A 16 -14.21 -8.80 7.01
C ILE A 16 -14.27 -7.43 7.68
N THR A 17 -13.91 -7.38 8.96
CA THR A 17 -13.98 -6.17 9.80
C THR A 17 -12.61 -5.66 10.23
N ARG A 18 -11.55 -6.42 9.98
CA ARG A 18 -10.18 -6.11 10.40
C ARG A 18 -9.21 -6.28 9.23
N VAL A 19 -8.24 -5.39 9.13
CA VAL A 19 -7.21 -5.41 8.08
C VAL A 19 -6.48 -6.75 8.00
N LYS A 20 -6.20 -7.39 9.14
CA LYS A 20 -5.53 -8.69 9.17
C LYS A 20 -6.29 -9.81 8.43
N GLN A 21 -7.62 -9.71 8.30
CA GLN A 21 -8.44 -10.68 7.58
C GLN A 21 -8.28 -10.60 6.05
N LEU A 22 -7.63 -9.54 5.56
CA LEU A 22 -7.27 -9.41 4.14
C LEU A 22 -6.04 -10.24 3.76
N TYR A 23 -5.40 -10.91 4.71
CA TYR A 23 -4.20 -11.71 4.46
C TYR A 23 -4.43 -13.17 4.84
N PRO A 24 -3.97 -14.14 4.01
CA PRO A 24 -3.88 -15.53 4.44
C PRO A 24 -3.07 -15.67 5.73
N VAL A 25 -3.43 -16.64 6.57
CA VAL A 25 -2.82 -16.79 7.92
C VAL A 25 -1.30 -16.94 7.84
N ARG A 26 -0.79 -17.76 6.92
CA ARG A 26 0.66 -17.94 6.77
C ARG A 26 1.37 -16.68 6.27
N THR A 27 0.73 -15.94 5.37
CA THR A 27 1.22 -14.63 4.91
C THR A 27 1.28 -13.65 6.06
N LEU A 28 0.23 -13.58 6.87
CA LEU A 28 0.17 -12.72 8.05
C LEU A 28 1.27 -13.04 9.07
N PHE A 29 1.54 -14.34 9.28
CA PHE A 29 2.64 -14.78 10.16
C PHE A 29 3.99 -14.24 9.67
N PHE A 30 4.31 -14.43 8.39
CA PHE A 30 5.55 -13.89 7.79
C PHE A 30 5.65 -12.37 7.88
N LEU A 31 4.53 -11.68 7.64
CA LEU A 31 4.48 -10.22 7.71
C LEU A 31 4.70 -9.71 9.13
N SER A 32 4.15 -10.38 10.15
CA SER A 32 4.37 -10.00 11.54
C SER A 32 5.83 -10.21 11.95
N GLU A 33 6.43 -11.35 11.62
CA GLU A 33 7.84 -11.63 11.87
C GLU A 33 8.78 -10.62 11.17
N PHE A 34 8.47 -10.27 9.93
CA PHE A 34 9.25 -9.27 9.20
C PHE A 34 9.13 -7.89 9.87
N TYR A 35 7.90 -7.50 10.22
CA TYR A 35 7.66 -6.23 10.90
C TYR A 35 8.41 -6.15 12.23
N ASP A 36 8.25 -7.14 13.10
CA ASP A 36 8.88 -7.14 14.43
C ASP A 36 10.40 -7.07 14.36
N ARG A 37 10.99 -7.71 13.35
CA ARG A 37 12.45 -7.71 13.14
C ARG A 37 12.98 -6.42 12.53
N PHE A 38 12.20 -5.73 11.70
CA PHE A 38 12.71 -4.65 10.85
C PHE A 38 11.96 -3.32 10.97
N LYS A 39 11.04 -3.17 11.91
CA LYS A 39 10.21 -1.97 12.08
C LYS A 39 11.00 -0.67 12.24
N ASP A 40 12.23 -0.74 12.75
CA ASP A 40 13.10 0.43 12.97
C ASP A 40 14.02 0.74 11.76
N ASP A 41 13.93 -0.07 10.68
CA ASP A 41 14.68 0.14 9.44
C ASP A 41 13.76 0.71 8.34
N ASN A 42 13.85 2.00 8.10
CA ASN A 42 13.01 2.70 7.13
C ASN A 42 13.08 2.13 5.71
N LYS A 43 14.24 1.62 5.27
CA LYS A 43 14.40 1.04 3.93
C LYS A 43 13.66 -0.29 3.82
N LYS A 44 13.76 -1.12 4.86
CA LYS A 44 13.06 -2.40 4.91
C LYS A 44 11.56 -2.19 5.12
N MET A 45 11.15 -1.17 5.87
CA MET A 45 9.74 -0.81 6.02
C MET A 45 9.15 -0.26 4.72
N PHE A 46 9.92 0.47 3.91
CA PHE A 46 9.49 0.88 2.57
C PHE A 46 9.29 -0.34 1.65
N LEU A 47 10.23 -1.30 1.67
CA LEU A 47 10.09 -2.57 0.96
C LEU A 47 8.84 -3.34 1.43
N PHE A 48 8.65 -3.45 2.74
CA PHE A 48 7.50 -4.11 3.36
C PHE A 48 6.18 -3.51 2.85
N THR A 49 6.00 -2.21 2.97
CA THR A 49 4.76 -1.53 2.55
C THR A 49 4.50 -1.67 1.05
N SER A 50 5.54 -1.69 0.22
CA SER A 50 5.41 -1.88 -1.23
C SER A 50 4.91 -3.28 -1.63
N ALA A 51 5.16 -4.28 -0.79
CA ALA A 51 4.72 -5.66 -1.03
C ALA A 51 3.28 -5.94 -0.54
N LEU A 52 2.83 -5.25 0.51
CA LEU A 52 1.55 -5.51 1.19
C LEU A 52 0.34 -5.67 0.25
N PRO A 53 0.08 -4.77 -0.72
CA PRO A 53 -1.10 -4.90 -1.56
C PRO A 53 -1.13 -6.19 -2.38
N LYS A 54 0.03 -6.69 -2.79
CA LYS A 54 0.15 -7.92 -3.60
C LYS A 54 0.01 -9.22 -2.80
N LEU A 55 0.00 -9.12 -1.48
CA LEU A 55 -0.08 -10.25 -0.56
C LEU A 55 -1.48 -10.45 0.03
N THR A 56 -2.44 -9.61 -0.36
CA THR A 56 -3.83 -9.69 0.11
C THR A 56 -4.66 -10.68 -0.70
N ILE A 57 -5.75 -11.15 -0.10
CA ILE A 57 -6.82 -11.91 -0.79
C ILE A 57 -7.57 -11.06 -1.84
N LEU A 58 -7.32 -9.76 -1.89
CA LEU A 58 -7.86 -8.88 -2.93
C LEU A 58 -7.13 -9.02 -4.27
N ASN A 59 -6.04 -9.79 -4.30
CA ASN A 59 -5.23 -10.02 -5.49
C ASN A 59 -5.91 -11.05 -6.41
N ARG A 60 -6.48 -10.58 -7.52
CA ARG A 60 -7.29 -11.39 -8.43
C ARG A 60 -6.48 -12.45 -9.15
N TYR A 61 -7.08 -13.64 -9.32
CA TYR A 61 -6.60 -14.63 -10.26
C TYR A 61 -7.10 -14.29 -11.68
N MET A 62 -6.17 -14.11 -12.61
CA MET A 62 -6.47 -13.77 -14.01
C MET A 62 -5.67 -14.68 -14.95
N PRO A 63 -6.20 -15.86 -15.29
CA PRO A 63 -5.49 -16.85 -16.10
C PRO A 63 -5.19 -16.35 -17.53
N GLU A 64 -6.02 -15.47 -18.08
CA GLU A 64 -5.83 -14.91 -19.43
C GLU A 64 -4.55 -14.07 -19.54
N HIS A 65 -4.04 -13.58 -18.43
CA HIS A 65 -2.80 -12.81 -18.39
C HIS A 65 -1.58 -13.66 -18.01
N GLY A 66 -1.60 -14.96 -18.30
CA GLY A 66 -0.48 -15.87 -18.07
C GLY A 66 -0.18 -16.12 -16.60
N SER A 67 -1.20 -16.37 -15.78
CA SER A 67 -1.10 -16.60 -14.33
C SER A 67 -0.36 -15.50 -13.58
N ARG A 68 -0.34 -14.29 -14.11
CA ARG A 68 0.36 -13.19 -13.46
C ARG A 68 -0.34 -12.83 -12.14
N ALA A 69 0.13 -13.45 -11.08
CA ALA A 69 -0.06 -13.03 -9.70
C ALA A 69 0.30 -11.55 -9.46
N LEU A 70 0.72 -10.85 -10.51
CA LEU A 70 1.26 -9.49 -10.50
C LEU A 70 0.21 -8.40 -10.72
N VAL A 71 -1.03 -8.75 -11.08
CA VAL A 71 -2.07 -7.75 -11.35
C VAL A 71 -2.40 -6.95 -10.08
N GLY A 72 -2.40 -7.64 -8.93
CA GLY A 72 -2.71 -7.04 -7.64
C GLY A 72 -4.18 -6.68 -7.45
N PRO A 73 -4.51 -6.01 -6.35
CA PRO A 73 -5.84 -5.50 -6.09
C PRO A 73 -6.31 -4.52 -7.17
N ARG A 74 -7.63 -4.43 -7.35
CA ARG A 74 -8.22 -3.39 -8.19
C ARG A 74 -8.01 -2.03 -7.52
N ALA A 75 -7.51 -1.05 -8.27
CA ALA A 75 -7.31 0.29 -7.75
C ALA A 75 -8.64 0.95 -7.37
N GLY A 76 -8.64 1.75 -6.32
CA GLY A 76 -9.76 2.57 -5.87
C GLY A 76 -10.92 1.80 -5.23
N THR A 77 -10.77 0.51 -4.93
CA THR A 77 -11.85 -0.27 -4.31
C THR A 77 -11.34 -1.48 -3.54
N TYR A 78 -12.08 -1.90 -2.51
CA TYR A 78 -11.88 -3.18 -1.82
C TYR A 78 -12.66 -4.30 -2.52
N TYR A 79 -12.37 -4.56 -3.78
CA TYR A 79 -12.99 -5.64 -4.52
C TYR A 79 -12.48 -7.01 -4.05
N LEU A 80 -13.37 -7.83 -3.48
CA LEU A 80 -13.07 -9.20 -3.10
C LEU A 80 -13.36 -10.14 -4.29
N PRO A 81 -12.33 -10.73 -4.90
CA PRO A 81 -12.52 -11.64 -6.03
C PRO A 81 -13.01 -13.02 -5.58
N ASN A 82 -13.75 -13.72 -6.45
CA ASN A 82 -14.17 -15.10 -6.20
C ASN A 82 -12.98 -16.06 -6.12
N LEU A 83 -11.94 -15.78 -6.93
CA LEU A 83 -10.67 -16.50 -6.90
C LEU A 83 -9.54 -15.50 -6.74
N PHE A 84 -8.71 -15.71 -5.74
CA PHE A 84 -7.54 -14.88 -5.50
C PHE A 84 -6.25 -15.67 -5.66
N VAL A 85 -5.16 -14.97 -5.89
CA VAL A 85 -3.82 -15.54 -5.93
C VAL A 85 -3.15 -15.32 -4.59
N GLU A 86 -2.72 -16.39 -3.95
CA GLU A 86 -1.83 -16.33 -2.82
C GLU A 86 -0.38 -16.26 -3.29
N ASN A 87 0.19 -15.07 -3.26
CA ASN A 87 1.58 -14.86 -3.65
C ASN A 87 2.54 -15.37 -2.58
N ASP A 88 3.66 -15.94 -3.02
CA ASP A 88 4.79 -16.20 -2.14
C ASP A 88 5.38 -14.90 -1.59
N VAL A 89 5.44 -14.80 -0.28
CA VAL A 89 5.88 -13.58 0.43
C VAL A 89 7.33 -13.25 0.09
N ILE A 90 8.20 -14.25 0.10
CA ILE A 90 9.64 -14.06 -0.16
C ILE A 90 9.87 -13.65 -1.61
N GLY A 91 9.21 -14.34 -2.54
CA GLY A 91 9.25 -14.00 -3.97
C GLY A 91 8.76 -12.59 -4.24
N GLN A 92 7.69 -12.17 -3.56
CA GLN A 92 7.15 -10.81 -3.71
C GLN A 92 8.09 -9.75 -3.13
N LEU A 93 8.69 -9.99 -1.97
CA LEU A 93 9.69 -9.09 -1.40
C LEU A 93 10.93 -8.98 -2.29
N ARG A 94 11.44 -10.08 -2.82
CA ARG A 94 12.56 -10.08 -3.78
C ARG A 94 12.22 -9.31 -5.07
N PHE A 95 11.00 -9.46 -5.56
CA PHE A 95 10.55 -8.73 -6.75
C PHE A 95 10.51 -7.21 -6.50
N GLN A 96 9.99 -6.78 -5.36
CA GLN A 96 9.99 -5.36 -5.00
C GLN A 96 11.40 -4.82 -4.75
N LEU A 97 12.27 -5.61 -4.10
CA LEU A 97 13.66 -5.23 -3.86
C LEU A 97 14.39 -4.94 -5.17
N ARG A 98 14.28 -5.81 -6.18
CA ARG A 98 14.89 -5.58 -7.50
C ARG A 98 14.44 -4.28 -8.16
N LYS A 99 13.17 -3.87 -7.96
CA LYS A 99 12.69 -2.58 -8.45
C LYS A 99 13.35 -1.42 -7.73
N LEU A 100 13.54 -1.54 -6.42
CA LEU A 100 14.18 -0.50 -5.61
C LEU A 100 15.68 -0.37 -5.91
N GLU A 101 16.38 -1.47 -6.15
CA GLU A 101 17.80 -1.50 -6.53
C GLU A 101 18.06 -0.77 -7.86
N ASN A 102 17.08 -0.80 -8.78
CA ASN A 102 17.18 -0.13 -10.07
C ASN A 102 16.76 1.35 -10.03
N LEU A 103 16.36 1.88 -8.87
CA LEU A 103 16.02 3.29 -8.74
C LEU A 103 17.29 4.14 -8.65
N SER A 104 17.47 5.03 -9.62
CA SER A 104 18.48 6.09 -9.53
C SER A 104 17.83 7.35 -8.96
N TYR A 105 18.39 7.86 -7.88
CA TYR A 105 17.94 9.11 -7.30
C TYR A 105 18.85 10.26 -7.78
N LYS A 106 18.24 11.27 -8.38
CA LYS A 106 18.94 12.56 -8.56
C LYS A 106 19.08 13.18 -7.17
N LYS A 107 20.30 13.57 -6.81
CA LYS A 107 20.54 14.34 -5.59
C LYS A 107 19.79 15.67 -5.69
N GLY A 108 18.91 15.94 -4.75
CA GLY A 108 18.14 17.17 -4.64
C GLY A 108 17.81 17.46 -3.18
N LYS A 109 17.41 18.69 -2.90
CA LYS A 109 16.87 19.05 -1.60
C LYS A 109 15.40 18.69 -1.58
N VAL A 110 15.01 17.73 -0.72
CA VAL A 110 13.62 17.30 -0.55
C VAL A 110 13.25 17.44 0.90
N ILE A 111 12.12 18.05 1.17
CA ILE A 111 11.51 18.10 2.49
C ILE A 111 10.17 17.37 2.38
N VAL A 112 9.94 16.41 3.26
CA VAL A 112 8.67 15.69 3.37
C VAL A 112 8.12 15.94 4.77
N SER A 113 6.90 16.45 4.84
CA SER A 113 6.20 16.68 6.12
C SER A 113 4.77 16.16 6.06
N THR A 114 4.23 15.78 7.21
CA THR A 114 2.80 15.45 7.37
C THR A 114 2.18 16.57 8.19
N GLN A 115 1.35 17.38 7.56
CA GLN A 115 0.71 18.54 8.19
C GLN A 115 -0.60 18.88 7.47
N SER A 116 -1.42 19.73 8.10
CA SER A 116 -2.58 20.32 7.43
C SER A 116 -2.13 21.32 6.37
N THR A 117 -2.79 21.32 5.22
CA THR A 117 -2.57 22.33 4.17
C THR A 117 -3.15 23.70 4.55
N THR A 118 -3.94 23.78 5.62
CA THR A 118 -4.47 25.06 6.14
C THR A 118 -3.45 25.79 7.02
N ASP A 119 -2.35 25.13 7.41
CA ASP A 119 -1.26 25.73 8.16
C ASP A 119 0.08 25.38 7.50
N LEU A 120 0.66 26.35 6.84
CA LEU A 120 1.94 26.29 6.15
C LEU A 120 3.00 27.19 6.80
N SER A 121 2.84 27.49 8.08
CA SER A 121 3.73 28.40 8.84
C SER A 121 5.19 27.98 8.86
N ASN A 122 5.48 26.68 8.61
CA ASN A 122 6.84 26.12 8.47
C ASN A 122 7.49 26.41 7.10
N ILE A 123 6.75 26.98 6.14
CA ILE A 123 7.27 27.35 4.82
C ILE A 123 7.50 28.86 4.81
N PRO A 124 8.73 29.34 4.54
CA PRO A 124 9.01 30.78 4.47
C PRO A 124 8.19 31.46 3.35
N ASN A 125 7.77 32.68 3.60
CA ASN A 125 7.08 33.48 2.58
C ASN A 125 7.97 33.66 1.34
N ASN A 126 7.36 33.65 0.15
CA ASN A 126 8.03 33.84 -1.14
C ASN A 126 9.15 32.83 -1.45
N SER A 127 9.06 31.60 -0.89
CA SER A 127 10.06 30.56 -1.07
C SER A 127 9.66 29.45 -2.06
N ILE A 128 8.44 29.48 -2.61
CA ILE A 128 7.90 28.47 -3.50
C ILE A 128 7.54 29.12 -4.84
N ASP A 129 8.11 28.60 -5.92
CA ASP A 129 7.85 29.05 -7.29
C ASP A 129 6.68 28.30 -7.95
N TYR A 130 6.38 27.07 -7.49
CA TYR A 130 5.34 26.24 -8.08
C TYR A 130 4.63 25.39 -7.01
N VAL A 131 3.31 25.33 -7.09
CA VAL A 131 2.47 24.52 -6.19
C VAL A 131 1.62 23.57 -7.02
N PHE A 132 1.64 22.27 -6.66
CA PHE A 132 0.72 21.25 -7.17
C PHE A 132 -0.14 20.77 -6.02
N ILE A 133 -1.45 20.76 -6.21
CA ILE A 133 -2.43 20.36 -5.16
C ILE A 133 -3.33 19.28 -5.73
N ASP A 134 -3.49 18.20 -4.99
CA ASP A 134 -4.44 17.11 -5.26
C ASP A 134 -5.33 16.90 -4.01
N PRO A 135 -6.35 17.75 -3.83
CA PRO A 135 -7.23 17.66 -2.68
C PRO A 135 -8.21 16.49 -2.83
N PRO A 136 -8.71 15.92 -1.73
CA PRO A 136 -9.78 14.93 -1.79
C PRO A 136 -11.05 15.54 -2.38
N PHE A 137 -11.72 14.78 -3.26
CA PHE A 137 -12.95 15.21 -3.94
C PHE A 137 -14.19 14.56 -3.34
N GLY A 138 -15.21 15.37 -3.03
CA GLY A 138 -16.53 14.91 -2.61
C GLY A 138 -16.53 14.06 -1.35
N ALA A 139 -17.28 12.96 -1.37
CA ALA A 139 -17.49 12.04 -0.23
C ALA A 139 -16.34 10.99 -0.06
N ASN A 140 -15.20 11.20 -0.65
CA ASN A 140 -14.07 10.26 -0.59
C ASN A 140 -13.18 10.43 0.67
N ILE A 141 -13.71 11.11 1.69
CA ILE A 141 -13.06 11.28 3.00
C ILE A 141 -13.77 10.41 4.03
#